data_7be0ba274a45d100afa8ebe35cf66410
#
_entry.id   7be0ba274a45d100afa8ebe35cf66410
#
_cell.length_a   1.000
_cell.length_b   1.000
_cell.length_c   1.000
_cell.angle_alpha   90.00
_cell.angle_beta   90.00
_cell.angle_gamma   90.00
#
_symmetry.space_group_name_H-M   'P 1'
#
loop_
_entity.id
_entity.type
_entity.pdbx_description
1 polymer ?
#
loop_
_entity_poly.entity_id
_entity_poly.type
_entity_poly.pdbx_seq_one_letter_code
_entity_poly.pdbx_strand_id
1 'polypeptide(L)'
;MTPIAHPTRRRLLRASTGLVLAAPTIWTRRATAATQLVVRTPGGVFDEVKKRLVYDPFREATGIEIVPVASTAAKLLAMFKAGQVEIDVIDTGDDVLLNLEQAGALEPIPYKDFKYTDPADIEASVKRNFQVGSFVYAFIMAYNTSVYATGKQPANWTEFFDVKAFPGARTLADMASGAPNLEIALLADGVPMDKIYPIDIDRAFKSMSRIKSSVPKFWDTGALSAQMLADKEAVLAVLWNTRAQVAADGGATIAVNWNQNQILAQAYGITKNTPKMADGVKFIDYSLSPEVQSRWLNAYKAIPVNRKSYGATAPSLLDPATKTPWTVSRGFRNDIEWWAANRAKVSAAWNKWVLQ
;
A
#
# COMPACT_ATOMS: atom_id res chain seq x y z
N MET A 1 -41.76 -65.70 53.54
CA MET A 1 -40.98 -65.67 52.31
C MET A 1 -41.90 -66.01 51.14
N THR A 2 -42.40 -64.99 50.48
CA THR A 2 -43.31 -65.09 49.32
C THR A 2 -42.65 -64.42 48.10
N PRO A 3 -42.62 -65.12 46.97
CA PRO A 3 -41.91 -64.56 45.77
C PRO A 3 -42.82 -63.57 44.99
N ILE A 4 -42.22 -62.56 44.55
CA ILE A 4 -42.80 -61.49 43.73
C ILE A 4 -42.85 -61.96 42.27
N ALA A 5 -44.04 -61.96 41.66
CA ALA A 5 -44.25 -62.29 40.26
C ALA A 5 -44.03 -61.07 39.35
N HIS A 6 -43.27 -61.27 38.27
CA HIS A 6 -43.12 -60.30 37.19
C HIS A 6 -44.30 -60.40 36.20
N PRO A 7 -44.88 -59.25 35.77
CA PRO A 7 -45.89 -59.25 34.69
C PRO A 7 -45.21 -59.20 33.32
N THR A 8 -45.71 -60.08 32.46
CA THR A 8 -45.32 -60.33 31.07
C THR A 8 -45.70 -59.20 30.13
N ARG A 9 -44.77 -58.91 29.20
CA ARG A 9 -44.89 -58.02 28.05
C ARG A 9 -45.90 -58.48 27.00
N ARG A 10 -47.18 -58.34 27.22
CA ARG A 10 -48.18 -58.59 26.15
C ARG A 10 -49.57 -58.08 26.55
N ARG A 11 -49.78 -56.77 26.55
CA ARG A 11 -51.11 -56.11 26.42
C ARG A 11 -50.96 -54.58 26.56
N LEU A 12 -50.46 -53.90 25.54
CA LEU A 12 -50.70 -52.48 25.34
C LEU A 12 -50.52 -52.17 23.84
N LEU A 13 -51.45 -52.72 23.08
CA LEU A 13 -51.67 -52.26 21.69
C LEU A 13 -53.18 -52.05 21.56
N ARG A 14 -53.61 -50.81 21.59
CA ARG A 14 -54.87 -50.30 21.02
C ARG A 14 -55.34 -49.06 21.80
N ALA A 15 -54.74 -47.85 21.47
CA ALA A 15 -55.41 -46.54 21.50
C ALA A 15 -54.45 -45.51 20.90
N SER A 16 -54.34 -45.47 19.58
CA SER A 16 -53.66 -44.40 18.88
C SER A 16 -54.70 -43.49 18.23
N THR A 17 -55.22 -42.55 18.99
CA THR A 17 -55.96 -41.42 18.48
C THR A 17 -54.92 -40.42 17.95
N GLY A 18 -55.03 -40.06 16.65
CA GLY A 18 -54.06 -39.24 15.95
C GLY A 18 -53.92 -37.86 16.53
N LEU A 19 -52.72 -37.51 16.98
CA LEU A 19 -52.24 -36.16 17.12
C LEU A 19 -51.35 -35.88 15.90
N VAL A 20 -51.85 -35.10 14.96
CA VAL A 20 -51.02 -34.49 13.89
C VAL A 20 -50.15 -33.45 14.58
N LEU A 21 -48.92 -33.80 14.93
CA LEU A 21 -47.89 -32.88 15.31
C LEU A 21 -47.49 -32.09 14.07
N ALA A 22 -48.02 -30.86 13.92
CA ALA A 22 -47.46 -29.85 13.00
C ALA A 22 -46.03 -29.60 13.43
N ALA A 23 -45.06 -30.24 12.80
CA ALA A 23 -43.65 -29.88 12.95
C ALA A 23 -43.46 -28.43 12.47
N PRO A 24 -42.89 -27.53 13.31
CA PRO A 24 -42.53 -26.22 12.81
C PRO A 24 -41.49 -26.43 11.71
N THR A 25 -41.80 -26.04 10.49
CA THR A 25 -40.85 -25.91 9.40
C THR A 25 -39.87 -24.81 9.81
N ILE A 26 -38.81 -25.19 10.50
CA ILE A 26 -37.66 -24.33 10.72
C ILE A 26 -37.06 -24.12 9.33
N TRP A 27 -37.39 -23.01 8.70
CA TRP A 27 -36.66 -22.49 7.57
C TRP A 27 -35.25 -22.14 8.06
N THR A 28 -34.38 -23.14 8.08
CA THR A 28 -32.94 -22.86 8.15
C THR A 28 -32.61 -22.11 6.88
N ARG A 29 -32.55 -20.79 6.99
CA ARG A 29 -31.75 -20.00 6.01
C ARG A 29 -30.39 -20.71 6.04
N ARG A 30 -30.09 -21.47 5.01
CA ARG A 30 -28.70 -21.85 4.73
C ARG A 30 -27.93 -20.54 4.68
N ALA A 31 -27.17 -20.24 5.72
CA ALA A 31 -26.12 -19.27 5.63
C ALA A 31 -25.21 -19.81 4.52
N THR A 32 -25.34 -19.30 3.31
CA THR A 32 -24.34 -19.50 2.28
C THR A 32 -23.06 -18.96 2.89
N ALA A 33 -22.09 -19.85 3.09
CA ALA A 33 -20.77 -19.42 3.54
C ALA A 33 -20.36 -18.27 2.63
N ALA A 34 -20.03 -17.12 3.25
CA ALA A 34 -19.60 -15.95 2.47
C ALA A 34 -18.44 -16.37 1.57
N THR A 35 -18.51 -16.03 0.30
CA THR A 35 -17.40 -16.27 -0.62
C THR A 35 -16.20 -15.48 -0.11
N GLN A 36 -15.09 -16.15 0.19
CA GLN A 36 -13.87 -15.50 0.67
C GLN A 36 -12.98 -15.17 -0.51
N LEU A 37 -12.44 -13.96 -0.53
CA LEU A 37 -11.43 -13.50 -1.48
C LEU A 37 -10.13 -13.23 -0.72
N VAL A 38 -9.07 -13.96 -1.05
CA VAL A 38 -7.77 -13.82 -0.40
C VAL A 38 -6.98 -12.71 -1.06
N VAL A 39 -6.66 -11.66 -0.29
CA VAL A 39 -5.95 -10.48 -0.78
C VAL A 39 -4.60 -10.36 -0.07
N ARG A 40 -3.51 -10.41 -0.83
CA ARG A 40 -2.19 -10.09 -0.28
C ARG A 40 -2.08 -8.60 -0.01
N THR A 41 -1.58 -8.24 1.18
CA THR A 41 -1.45 -6.84 1.63
C THR A 41 -0.10 -6.59 2.31
N PRO A 42 0.25 -5.30 2.56
CA PRO A 42 1.40 -4.96 3.40
C PRO A 42 1.23 -5.29 4.88
N GLY A 43 -0.03 -5.42 5.37
CA GLY A 43 -0.32 -5.65 6.79
C GLY A 43 -0.33 -4.39 7.67
N GLY A 44 -0.53 -4.61 8.99
CA GLY A 44 -0.50 -3.54 10.00
C GLY A 44 -1.59 -2.49 9.82
N VAL A 45 -1.26 -1.22 10.12
CA VAL A 45 -2.20 -0.08 10.02
C VAL A 45 -2.90 0.03 8.67
N PHE A 46 -2.25 -0.42 7.59
CA PHE A 46 -2.87 -0.47 6.26
C PHE A 46 -4.12 -1.36 6.27
N ASP A 47 -4.01 -2.58 6.80
CA ASP A 47 -5.14 -3.52 6.87
C ASP A 47 -6.22 -3.06 7.85
N GLU A 48 -5.83 -2.45 8.98
CA GLU A 48 -6.78 -1.90 9.95
C GLU A 48 -7.67 -0.81 9.33
N VAL A 49 -7.05 0.13 8.60
CA VAL A 49 -7.77 1.19 7.90
C VAL A 49 -8.65 0.64 6.79
N LYS A 50 -8.09 -0.26 5.95
CA LYS A 50 -8.84 -0.89 4.85
C LYS A 50 -9.96 -1.78 5.35
N LYS A 51 -9.76 -2.53 6.43
CA LYS A 51 -10.82 -3.37 7.00
C LYS A 51 -12.07 -2.53 7.28
N ARG A 52 -11.91 -1.46 8.02
CA ARG A 52 -13.02 -0.58 8.43
C ARG A 52 -13.65 0.18 7.25
N LEU A 53 -12.84 0.68 6.32
CA LEU A 53 -13.28 1.65 5.31
C LEU A 53 -13.45 1.06 3.91
N VAL A 54 -12.98 -0.17 3.67
CA VAL A 54 -13.08 -0.84 2.37
C VAL A 54 -13.65 -2.26 2.50
N TYR A 55 -13.04 -3.14 3.32
CA TYR A 55 -13.38 -4.57 3.33
C TYR A 55 -14.75 -4.86 3.97
N ASP A 56 -15.04 -4.29 5.14
CA ASP A 56 -16.33 -4.48 5.79
C ASP A 56 -17.48 -3.88 4.95
N PRO A 57 -17.38 -2.63 4.41
CA PRO A 57 -18.39 -2.11 3.48
C PRO A 57 -18.52 -2.89 2.17
N PHE A 58 -17.41 -3.44 1.64
CA PHE A 58 -17.47 -4.30 0.46
C PHE A 58 -18.24 -5.60 0.74
N ARG A 59 -17.98 -6.22 1.89
CA ARG A 59 -18.72 -7.41 2.33
C ARG A 59 -20.21 -7.12 2.50
N GLU A 60 -20.57 -6.00 3.10
CA GLU A 60 -21.96 -5.58 3.26
C GLU A 60 -22.66 -5.39 1.90
N ALA A 61 -21.97 -4.78 0.94
CA ALA A 61 -22.52 -4.51 -0.38
C ALA A 61 -22.60 -5.74 -1.30
N THR A 62 -21.72 -6.74 -1.12
CA THR A 62 -21.54 -7.83 -2.10
C THR A 62 -21.70 -9.23 -1.53
N GLY A 63 -21.64 -9.41 -0.21
CA GLY A 63 -21.58 -10.72 0.45
C GLY A 63 -20.21 -11.40 0.36
N ILE A 64 -19.19 -10.77 -0.25
CA ILE A 64 -17.85 -11.32 -0.41
C ILE A 64 -16.98 -10.84 0.78
N GLU A 65 -16.39 -11.80 1.50
CA GLU A 65 -15.48 -11.51 2.61
C GLU A 65 -14.04 -11.38 2.12
N ILE A 66 -13.36 -10.29 2.45
CA ILE A 66 -11.92 -10.12 2.18
C ILE A 66 -11.11 -10.75 3.31
N VAL A 67 -10.20 -11.66 2.94
CA VAL A 67 -9.21 -12.27 3.84
C VAL A 67 -7.84 -11.67 3.53
N PRO A 68 -7.38 -10.67 4.29
CA PRO A 68 -6.07 -10.07 4.06
C PRO A 68 -4.96 -11.01 4.53
N VAL A 69 -3.93 -11.19 3.71
CA VAL A 69 -2.74 -11.99 4.02
C VAL A 69 -1.51 -11.09 3.90
N ALA A 70 -0.97 -10.69 5.04
CA ALA A 70 0.24 -9.89 5.08
C ALA A 70 1.47 -10.71 4.67
N SER A 71 2.21 -10.22 3.69
CA SER A 71 3.49 -10.84 3.29
C SER A 71 4.45 -9.82 2.68
N THR A 72 5.76 -10.12 2.79
CA THR A 72 6.78 -9.32 2.10
C THR A 72 6.79 -9.62 0.60
N ALA A 73 7.31 -8.68 -0.20
CA ALA A 73 7.50 -8.89 -1.64
C ALA A 73 8.37 -10.13 -1.94
N ALA A 74 9.43 -10.35 -1.16
CA ALA A 74 10.30 -11.50 -1.31
C ALA A 74 9.56 -12.84 -1.07
N LYS A 75 8.73 -12.90 -0.01
CA LYS A 75 7.91 -14.09 0.28
C LYS A 75 6.89 -14.34 -0.84
N LEU A 76 6.23 -13.28 -1.31
CA LEU A 76 5.29 -13.36 -2.42
C LEU A 76 5.93 -13.96 -3.68
N LEU A 77 7.08 -13.42 -4.11
CA LEU A 77 7.82 -13.92 -5.26
C LEU A 77 8.28 -15.38 -5.08
N ALA A 78 8.68 -15.77 -3.86
CA ALA A 78 9.04 -17.16 -3.54
C ALA A 78 7.84 -18.11 -3.66
N MET A 79 6.65 -17.71 -3.20
CA MET A 79 5.42 -18.49 -3.33
C MET A 79 5.06 -18.74 -4.79
N PHE A 80 5.16 -17.71 -5.65
CA PHE A 80 4.94 -17.87 -7.09
C PHE A 80 5.95 -18.84 -7.73
N LYS A 81 7.24 -18.72 -7.41
CA LYS A 81 8.27 -19.65 -7.92
C LYS A 81 8.04 -21.10 -7.49
N ALA A 82 7.48 -21.30 -6.29
CA ALA A 82 7.16 -22.63 -5.78
C ALA A 82 5.82 -23.19 -6.32
N GLY A 83 5.05 -22.42 -7.07
CA GLY A 83 3.71 -22.81 -7.53
C GLY A 83 2.67 -22.98 -6.41
N GLN A 84 2.93 -22.41 -5.24
CA GLN A 84 2.07 -22.51 -4.04
C GLN A 84 1.45 -21.15 -3.74
N VAL A 85 0.48 -20.74 -4.54
CA VAL A 85 -0.17 -19.44 -4.40
C VAL A 85 -1.65 -19.62 -4.06
N GLU A 86 -2.00 -19.28 -2.82
CA GLU A 86 -3.38 -19.24 -2.32
C GLU A 86 -3.90 -17.79 -2.21
N ILE A 87 -3.49 -16.93 -3.13
CA ILE A 87 -3.82 -15.50 -3.18
C ILE A 87 -4.59 -15.25 -4.47
N ASP A 88 -5.73 -14.57 -4.35
CA ASP A 88 -6.58 -14.21 -5.51
C ASP A 88 -6.22 -12.83 -6.07
N VAL A 89 -6.02 -11.85 -5.18
CA VAL A 89 -5.66 -10.46 -5.53
C VAL A 89 -4.42 -10.04 -4.76
N ILE A 90 -3.53 -9.32 -5.41
CA ILE A 90 -2.30 -8.81 -4.83
C ILE A 90 -2.39 -7.29 -4.75
N ASP A 91 -2.21 -6.73 -3.55
CA ASP A 91 -2.05 -5.29 -3.30
C ASP A 91 -0.61 -5.05 -2.83
N THR A 92 0.22 -4.49 -3.70
CA THR A 92 1.66 -4.28 -3.45
C THR A 92 2.21 -3.13 -4.29
N GLY A 93 3.50 -2.82 -4.16
CA GLY A 93 4.17 -1.86 -5.04
C GLY A 93 4.09 -2.28 -6.51
N ASP A 94 3.88 -1.33 -7.40
CA ASP A 94 3.74 -1.56 -8.83
C ASP A 94 4.99 -2.17 -9.48
N ASP A 95 6.16 -1.94 -8.91
CA ASP A 95 7.43 -2.58 -9.30
C ASP A 95 7.44 -4.09 -9.01
N VAL A 96 6.84 -4.52 -7.90
CA VAL A 96 6.69 -5.94 -7.55
C VAL A 96 5.72 -6.63 -8.51
N LEU A 97 4.61 -5.97 -8.83
CA LEU A 97 3.65 -6.49 -9.81
C LEU A 97 4.26 -6.59 -11.20
N LEU A 98 5.13 -5.65 -11.60
CA LEU A 98 5.85 -5.74 -12.86
C LEU A 98 6.73 -7.00 -12.92
N ASN A 99 7.43 -7.34 -11.85
CA ASN A 99 8.20 -8.58 -11.78
C ASN A 99 7.32 -9.84 -11.90
N LEU A 100 6.13 -9.82 -11.30
CA LEU A 100 5.15 -10.92 -11.40
C LEU A 100 4.55 -11.01 -12.80
N GLU A 101 4.27 -9.88 -13.44
CA GLU A 101 3.82 -9.81 -14.84
C GLU A 101 4.87 -10.44 -15.78
N GLN A 102 6.14 -10.06 -15.64
CA GLN A 102 7.26 -10.61 -16.42
C GLN A 102 7.46 -12.12 -16.20
N ALA A 103 7.13 -12.60 -15.00
CA ALA A 103 7.12 -14.04 -14.69
C ALA A 103 5.84 -14.76 -15.18
N GLY A 104 4.90 -14.07 -15.82
CA GLY A 104 3.65 -14.65 -16.29
C GLY A 104 2.70 -15.09 -15.17
N ALA A 105 2.78 -14.46 -14.00
CA ALA A 105 2.04 -14.82 -12.80
C ALA A 105 0.73 -14.05 -12.60
N LEU A 106 0.39 -13.12 -13.48
CA LEU A 106 -0.80 -12.27 -13.38
C LEU A 106 -1.78 -12.50 -14.53
N GLU A 107 -3.06 -12.24 -14.27
CA GLU A 107 -4.11 -12.11 -15.28
C GLU A 107 -4.26 -10.65 -15.73
N PRO A 108 -4.65 -10.41 -16.99
CA PRO A 108 -5.02 -9.05 -17.43
C PRO A 108 -6.21 -8.49 -16.64
N ILE A 109 -6.18 -7.19 -16.36
CA ILE A 109 -7.29 -6.49 -15.71
C ILE A 109 -8.40 -6.22 -16.75
N PRO A 110 -9.59 -6.80 -16.61
CA PRO A 110 -10.68 -6.61 -17.56
C PRO A 110 -11.45 -5.31 -17.28
N TYR A 111 -10.85 -4.17 -17.56
CA TYR A 111 -11.43 -2.83 -17.31
C TYR A 111 -12.87 -2.64 -17.84
N LYS A 112 -13.23 -3.34 -18.94
CA LYS A 112 -14.58 -3.30 -19.51
C LYS A 112 -15.67 -3.85 -18.57
N ASP A 113 -15.29 -4.65 -17.57
CA ASP A 113 -16.20 -5.29 -16.62
C ASP A 113 -16.40 -4.45 -15.35
N PHE A 114 -15.74 -3.30 -15.23
CA PHE A 114 -15.90 -2.37 -14.12
C PHE A 114 -17.29 -1.74 -14.12
N LYS A 115 -17.90 -1.61 -12.93
CA LYS A 115 -19.27 -1.08 -12.73
C LYS A 115 -19.32 0.05 -11.69
N TYR A 116 -18.37 0.13 -10.79
CA TYR A 116 -18.26 1.16 -9.75
C TYR A 116 -17.35 2.32 -10.16
N THR A 117 -16.42 2.03 -11.07
CA THR A 117 -15.39 2.96 -11.51
C THR A 117 -15.40 3.04 -13.04
N ASP A 118 -15.46 4.26 -13.58
CA ASP A 118 -15.13 4.47 -15.00
C ASP A 118 -13.60 4.38 -15.16
N PRO A 119 -13.07 3.41 -15.92
CA PRO A 119 -11.63 3.30 -16.14
C PRO A 119 -10.99 4.53 -16.79
N ALA A 120 -11.78 5.40 -17.42
CA ALA A 120 -11.29 6.68 -17.98
C ALA A 120 -10.95 7.69 -16.88
N ASP A 121 -11.50 7.55 -15.67
CA ASP A 121 -11.23 8.42 -14.54
C ASP A 121 -9.95 8.04 -13.78
N ILE A 122 -9.40 6.84 -14.03
CA ILE A 122 -8.16 6.39 -13.41
C ILE A 122 -6.97 7.08 -14.08
N GLU A 123 -6.02 7.55 -13.27
CA GLU A 123 -4.77 8.14 -13.75
C GLU A 123 -4.05 7.20 -14.74
N ALA A 124 -3.77 7.70 -15.95
CA ALA A 124 -3.18 6.90 -17.03
C ALA A 124 -1.80 6.30 -16.64
N SER A 125 -1.02 7.02 -15.84
CA SER A 125 0.31 6.61 -15.40
C SER A 125 0.35 5.36 -14.53
N VAL A 126 -0.79 4.97 -13.94
CA VAL A 126 -0.92 3.79 -13.06
C VAL A 126 -1.89 2.74 -13.61
N LYS A 127 -2.37 2.92 -14.85
CA LYS A 127 -3.30 1.99 -15.51
C LYS A 127 -2.54 1.15 -16.55
N ARG A 128 -2.26 -0.12 -16.24
CA ARG A 128 -1.53 -1.06 -17.10
C ARG A 128 -2.40 -2.29 -17.41
N ASN A 129 -1.94 -3.15 -18.30
CA ASN A 129 -2.72 -4.33 -18.71
C ASN A 129 -2.91 -5.34 -17.55
N PHE A 130 -1.86 -5.62 -16.77
CA PHE A 130 -1.86 -6.63 -15.72
C PHE A 130 -1.92 -6.04 -14.30
N GLN A 131 -1.95 -4.73 -14.16
CA GLN A 131 -2.04 -4.06 -12.87
C GLN A 131 -2.73 -2.70 -12.99
N VAL A 132 -3.37 -2.28 -11.91
CA VAL A 132 -3.97 -0.95 -11.78
C VAL A 132 -3.60 -0.35 -10.44
N GLY A 133 -3.21 0.93 -10.43
CA GLY A 133 -2.88 1.64 -9.19
C GLY A 133 -4.04 1.60 -8.20
N SER A 134 -3.73 1.29 -6.94
CA SER A 134 -4.69 1.39 -5.84
C SER A 134 -4.63 2.76 -5.16
N PHE A 135 -3.44 3.33 -5.08
CA PHE A 135 -3.18 4.71 -4.67
C PHE A 135 -1.74 5.10 -5.03
N VAL A 136 -1.44 6.40 -4.95
CA VAL A 136 -0.07 6.91 -5.03
C VAL A 136 0.36 7.52 -3.70
N TYR A 137 1.66 7.48 -3.46
CA TYR A 137 2.34 8.11 -2.36
C TYR A 137 3.69 8.63 -2.85
N ALA A 138 4.44 9.34 -2.02
CA ALA A 138 5.68 9.93 -2.48
C ALA A 138 6.77 9.88 -1.42
N PHE A 139 8.02 9.75 -1.85
CA PHE A 139 9.14 10.25 -1.08
C PHE A 139 9.12 11.77 -1.14
N ILE A 140 9.13 12.37 0.04
CA ILE A 140 9.12 13.81 0.24
C ILE A 140 10.23 14.22 1.21
N MET A 141 10.56 15.48 1.22
CA MET A 141 11.34 16.08 2.28
C MET A 141 10.44 16.33 3.49
N ALA A 142 10.86 15.86 4.66
CA ALA A 142 10.23 16.23 5.92
C ALA A 142 11.29 16.82 6.87
N TYR A 143 10.83 17.65 7.79
CA TYR A 143 11.71 18.35 8.74
C TYR A 143 11.05 18.51 10.10
N ASN A 144 11.86 18.59 11.15
CA ASN A 144 11.40 18.87 12.50
C ASN A 144 11.20 20.38 12.69
N THR A 145 9.96 20.80 12.97
CA THR A 145 9.58 22.22 13.06
C THR A 145 10.12 22.94 14.28
N SER A 146 10.60 22.19 15.29
CA SER A 146 11.29 22.79 16.43
C SER A 146 12.76 23.17 16.12
N VAL A 147 13.30 22.66 14.99
CA VAL A 147 14.65 22.98 14.51
C VAL A 147 14.60 23.93 13.34
N TYR A 148 13.73 23.66 12.37
CA TYR A 148 13.53 24.50 11.20
C TYR A 148 12.10 25.08 11.23
N ALA A 149 11.97 26.36 11.53
CA ALA A 149 10.69 27.05 11.39
C ALA A 149 10.17 26.94 9.93
N THR A 150 8.87 26.89 9.74
CA THR A 150 8.25 26.85 8.41
C THR A 150 8.76 28.00 7.54
N GLY A 151 9.22 27.68 6.34
CA GLY A 151 9.86 28.63 5.41
C GLY A 151 11.36 28.85 5.64
N LYS A 152 11.96 28.18 6.64
CA LYS A 152 13.41 28.19 6.91
C LYS A 152 14.09 26.83 6.70
N GLN A 153 13.32 25.80 6.36
CA GLN A 153 13.82 24.48 5.97
C GLN A 153 14.44 24.54 4.54
N PRO A 154 15.21 23.53 4.13
CA PRO A 154 15.66 23.39 2.75
C PRO A 154 14.48 23.46 1.76
N ALA A 155 14.61 24.22 0.69
CA ALA A 155 13.57 24.41 -0.32
C ALA A 155 13.58 23.30 -1.40
N ASN A 156 14.71 22.63 -1.58
CA ASN A 156 14.96 21.62 -2.61
C ASN A 156 16.02 20.62 -2.15
N TRP A 157 16.28 19.58 -2.97
CA TRP A 157 17.24 18.55 -2.61
C TRP A 157 18.70 19.02 -2.61
N THR A 158 19.06 20.00 -3.41
CA THR A 158 20.41 20.61 -3.38
C THR A 158 20.69 21.24 -2.01
N GLU A 159 19.71 21.97 -1.49
CA GLU A 159 19.79 22.55 -0.14
C GLU A 159 19.74 21.48 0.97
N PHE A 160 18.90 20.43 0.80
CA PHE A 160 18.89 19.30 1.74
C PHE A 160 20.26 18.64 1.87
N PHE A 161 21.08 18.61 0.81
CA PHE A 161 22.44 18.07 0.80
C PHE A 161 23.51 19.08 1.23
N ASP A 162 23.15 20.35 1.40
CA ASP A 162 24.08 21.36 1.95
C ASP A 162 24.09 21.31 3.49
N VAL A 163 24.99 20.50 4.03
CA VAL A 163 25.12 20.32 5.49
C VAL A 163 25.67 21.54 6.22
N LYS A 164 26.23 22.53 5.49
CA LYS A 164 26.75 23.77 6.07
C LYS A 164 25.65 24.81 6.20
N ALA A 165 24.86 25.02 5.14
CA ALA A 165 23.74 25.95 5.16
C ALA A 165 22.57 25.42 6.03
N PHE A 166 22.34 24.10 6.00
CA PHE A 166 21.28 23.44 6.75
C PHE A 166 21.87 22.34 7.67
N PRO A 167 22.43 22.71 8.84
CA PRO A 167 23.09 21.76 9.73
C PRO A 167 22.12 20.80 10.41
N GLY A 168 22.62 19.64 10.86
CA GLY A 168 21.88 18.64 11.60
C GLY A 168 21.85 17.26 10.95
N ALA A 169 21.46 16.26 11.70
CA ALA A 169 21.39 14.90 11.23
C ALA A 169 20.25 14.70 10.23
N ARG A 170 20.49 13.85 9.23
CA ARG A 170 19.54 13.47 8.19
C ARG A 170 19.27 11.99 8.20
N THR A 171 18.12 11.57 7.67
CA THR A 171 17.87 10.15 7.40
C THR A 171 17.27 9.97 6.00
N LEU A 172 17.68 8.89 5.35
CA LEU A 172 17.24 8.48 4.02
C LEU A 172 16.89 6.99 4.03
N ALA A 173 16.27 6.51 2.97
CA ALA A 173 15.88 5.11 2.83
C ALA A 173 17.09 4.18 2.69
N ASP A 174 17.04 3.04 3.38
CA ASP A 174 17.91 1.89 3.18
C ASP A 174 17.42 1.05 1.98
N MET A 175 18.29 0.23 1.42
CA MET A 175 17.93 -0.75 0.39
C MET A 175 16.84 -1.73 0.89
N ALA A 176 16.81 -2.05 2.18
CA ALA A 176 15.83 -2.93 2.80
C ALA A 176 14.40 -2.34 2.82
N SER A 177 14.26 -1.01 2.75
CA SER A 177 12.95 -0.35 2.64
C SER A 177 12.30 -0.51 1.25
N GLY A 178 13.04 -1.05 0.29
CA GLY A 178 12.64 -1.23 -1.11
C GLY A 178 13.66 -0.66 -2.09
N ALA A 179 14.13 0.56 -1.88
CA ALA A 179 15.17 1.19 -2.68
C ALA A 179 15.81 2.36 -1.93
N PRO A 180 17.14 2.58 -2.05
CA PRO A 180 17.77 3.81 -1.58
C PRO A 180 17.36 5.00 -2.47
N ASN A 181 17.47 6.20 -1.93
CA ASN A 181 16.99 7.42 -2.59
C ASN A 181 17.99 7.93 -3.66
N LEU A 182 18.30 7.14 -4.69
CA LEU A 182 19.27 7.51 -5.74
C LEU A 182 18.79 8.69 -6.59
N GLU A 183 17.50 8.75 -6.91
CA GLU A 183 16.87 9.85 -7.65
C GLU A 183 17.02 11.16 -6.90
N ILE A 184 16.78 11.14 -5.59
CA ILE A 184 16.94 12.30 -4.72
C ILE A 184 18.41 12.76 -4.69
N ALA A 185 19.33 11.81 -4.67
CA ALA A 185 20.78 12.12 -4.71
C ALA A 185 21.20 12.75 -6.04
N LEU A 186 20.61 12.34 -7.17
CA LEU A 186 20.84 12.95 -8.47
C LEU A 186 20.26 14.36 -8.55
N LEU A 187 19.04 14.58 -8.05
CA LEU A 187 18.45 15.92 -7.93
C LEU A 187 19.33 16.84 -7.08
N ALA A 188 19.85 16.34 -5.96
CA ALA A 188 20.77 17.08 -5.10
C ALA A 188 22.10 17.42 -5.79
N ASP A 189 22.49 16.63 -6.80
CA ASP A 189 23.67 16.87 -7.65
C ASP A 189 23.35 17.70 -8.92
N GLY A 190 22.16 18.31 -8.97
CA GLY A 190 21.76 19.22 -10.04
C GLY A 190 21.21 18.54 -11.31
N VAL A 191 20.93 17.25 -11.28
CA VAL A 191 20.27 16.58 -12.41
C VAL A 191 18.81 17.05 -12.48
N PRO A 192 18.31 17.55 -13.62
CA PRO A 192 16.91 17.92 -13.78
C PRO A 192 15.96 16.74 -13.61
N MET A 193 14.74 16.97 -13.09
CA MET A 193 13.74 15.90 -12.87
C MET A 193 13.43 15.07 -14.11
N ASP A 194 13.41 15.68 -15.29
CA ASP A 194 13.16 15.03 -16.58
C ASP A 194 14.37 14.28 -17.15
N LYS A 195 15.52 14.32 -16.47
CA LYS A 195 16.80 13.69 -16.87
C LYS A 195 17.31 12.67 -15.83
N ILE A 196 16.52 12.32 -14.84
CA ILE A 196 16.92 11.39 -13.78
C ILE A 196 17.18 9.98 -14.34
N TYR A 197 16.34 9.53 -15.27
CA TYR A 197 16.46 8.21 -15.86
C TYR A 197 17.12 8.25 -17.25
N PRO A 198 17.97 7.26 -17.54
CA PRO A 198 18.42 6.18 -16.67
C PRO A 198 19.30 6.70 -15.52
N ILE A 199 19.17 6.12 -14.31
CA ILE A 199 19.96 6.53 -13.16
C ILE A 199 21.45 6.25 -13.39
N ASP A 200 22.30 7.28 -13.24
CA ASP A 200 23.73 7.13 -13.07
C ASP A 200 24.02 6.71 -11.62
N ILE A 201 24.19 5.40 -11.43
CA ILE A 201 24.34 4.79 -10.09
C ILE A 201 25.59 5.34 -9.37
N ASP A 202 26.71 5.45 -10.09
CA ASP A 202 27.98 5.91 -9.49
C ASP A 202 27.89 7.38 -9.08
N ARG A 203 27.30 8.23 -9.91
CA ARG A 203 27.04 9.63 -9.62
C ARG A 203 26.09 9.78 -8.41
N ALA A 204 25.04 8.98 -8.34
CA ALA A 204 24.10 9.02 -7.22
C ALA A 204 24.80 8.67 -5.89
N PHE A 205 25.60 7.61 -5.84
CA PHE A 205 26.36 7.24 -4.62
C PHE A 205 27.44 8.27 -4.28
N LYS A 206 28.10 8.86 -5.28
CA LYS A 206 29.04 9.97 -5.06
C LYS A 206 28.34 11.19 -4.42
N SER A 207 27.14 11.51 -4.88
CA SER A 207 26.32 12.56 -4.26
C SER A 207 25.94 12.19 -2.83
N MET A 208 25.43 10.98 -2.57
CA MET A 208 25.09 10.50 -1.22
C MET A 208 26.29 10.53 -0.27
N SER A 209 27.50 10.28 -0.76
CA SER A 209 28.72 10.32 0.05
C SER A 209 28.99 11.71 0.66
N ARG A 210 28.48 12.79 0.04
CA ARG A 210 28.65 14.16 0.57
C ARG A 210 27.99 14.37 1.92
N ILE A 211 26.92 13.63 2.20
CA ILE A 211 26.14 13.77 3.43
C ILE A 211 26.20 12.54 4.32
N LYS A 212 26.93 11.47 3.95
CA LYS A 212 26.96 10.19 4.65
C LYS A 212 27.29 10.35 6.12
N SER A 213 28.26 11.18 6.48
CA SER A 213 28.65 11.48 7.88
C SER A 213 27.55 12.20 8.69
N SER A 214 26.57 12.80 8.03
CA SER A 214 25.40 13.43 8.65
C SER A 214 24.18 12.53 8.70
N VAL A 215 24.31 11.27 8.28
CA VAL A 215 23.26 10.25 8.29
C VAL A 215 23.59 9.21 9.36
N PRO A 216 23.09 9.37 10.60
CA PRO A 216 23.37 8.42 11.68
C PRO A 216 22.82 7.03 11.37
N LYS A 217 21.71 6.95 10.65
CA LYS A 217 21.08 5.71 10.22
C LYS A 217 20.24 5.89 8.97
N PHE A 218 20.32 4.95 8.04
CA PHE A 218 19.36 4.77 6.94
C PHE A 218 18.18 3.97 7.47
N TRP A 219 16.96 4.42 7.21
CA TRP A 219 15.77 3.73 7.73
C TRP A 219 15.35 2.58 6.82
N ASP A 220 14.95 1.47 7.42
CA ASP A 220 14.48 0.25 6.76
C ASP A 220 12.95 0.12 6.77
N THR A 221 12.26 0.84 7.65
CA THR A 221 10.80 0.87 7.76
C THR A 221 10.28 2.30 7.82
N GLY A 222 9.09 2.52 7.22
CA GLY A 222 8.46 3.84 7.27
C GLY A 222 8.11 4.31 8.70
N ALA A 223 7.87 3.39 9.64
CA ALA A 223 7.66 3.73 11.04
C ALA A 223 8.94 4.32 11.65
N LEU A 224 10.09 3.67 11.43
CA LEU A 224 11.39 4.15 11.92
C LEU A 224 11.71 5.54 11.36
N SER A 225 11.43 5.80 10.07
CA SER A 225 11.74 7.11 9.46
C SER A 225 11.00 8.26 10.14
N ALA A 226 9.72 8.07 10.47
CA ALA A 226 8.93 9.08 11.18
C ALA A 226 9.36 9.22 12.64
N GLN A 227 9.69 8.10 13.30
CA GLN A 227 10.18 8.08 14.68
C GLN A 227 11.50 8.85 14.82
N MET A 228 12.48 8.57 13.97
CA MET A 228 13.79 9.29 13.99
C MET A 228 13.60 10.81 13.86
N LEU A 229 12.63 11.25 13.05
CA LEU A 229 12.36 12.67 12.87
C LEU A 229 11.61 13.27 14.08
N ALA A 230 10.66 12.53 14.67
CA ALA A 230 9.92 12.94 15.87
C ALA A 230 10.85 13.08 17.09
N ASP A 231 11.75 12.13 17.29
CA ASP A 231 12.70 12.07 18.42
C ASP A 231 13.95 12.94 18.19
N LYS A 232 14.05 13.60 17.03
CA LYS A 232 15.20 14.43 16.64
C LYS A 232 16.53 13.65 16.49
N GLU A 233 16.48 12.35 16.31
CA GLU A 233 17.66 11.57 15.88
C GLU A 233 18.10 12.01 14.47
N ALA A 234 17.13 12.43 13.65
CA ALA A 234 17.32 13.22 12.44
C ALA A 234 16.42 14.45 12.51
N VAL A 235 16.87 15.59 11.94
CA VAL A 235 16.08 16.82 11.87
C VAL A 235 15.56 17.09 10.45
N LEU A 236 16.12 16.41 9.46
CA LEU A 236 15.72 16.38 8.07
C LEU A 236 15.59 14.92 7.62
N ALA A 237 14.59 14.60 6.82
CA ALA A 237 14.36 13.23 6.35
C ALA A 237 13.86 13.19 4.91
N VAL A 238 14.27 12.17 4.17
CA VAL A 238 13.56 11.66 3.00
C VAL A 238 12.71 10.51 3.48
N LEU A 239 11.38 10.63 3.41
CA LEU A 239 10.47 9.58 3.87
C LEU A 239 9.13 9.62 3.12
N TRP A 240 8.29 8.60 3.30
CA TRP A 240 6.98 8.54 2.68
C TRP A 240 6.01 9.54 3.32
N ASN A 241 5.32 10.32 2.48
CA ASN A 241 4.35 11.33 2.92
C ASN A 241 3.30 10.74 3.88
N THR A 242 2.84 9.51 3.64
CA THR A 242 1.87 8.83 4.51
C THR A 242 2.37 8.69 5.94
N ARG A 243 3.67 8.51 6.15
CA ARG A 243 4.27 8.39 7.49
C ARG A 243 4.49 9.75 8.16
N ALA A 244 5.00 10.72 7.40
CA ALA A 244 5.19 12.07 7.92
C ALA A 244 3.86 12.70 8.37
N GLN A 245 2.83 12.59 7.53
CA GLN A 245 1.54 13.22 7.80
C GLN A 245 0.77 12.54 8.93
N VAL A 246 0.81 11.21 9.01
CA VAL A 246 0.21 10.49 10.15
C VAL A 246 0.91 10.84 11.46
N ALA A 247 2.23 10.95 11.47
CA ALA A 247 2.97 11.36 12.67
C ALA A 247 2.65 12.82 13.06
N ALA A 248 2.56 13.73 12.10
CA ALA A 248 2.19 15.13 12.33
C ALA A 248 0.76 15.26 12.89
N ASP A 249 -0.21 14.51 12.34
CA ASP A 249 -1.59 14.46 12.86
C ASP A 249 -1.64 13.87 14.28
N GLY A 250 -0.70 12.99 14.63
CA GLY A 250 -0.49 12.46 15.98
C GLY A 250 0.21 13.41 16.94
N GLY A 251 0.52 14.64 16.52
CA GLY A 251 1.11 15.69 17.36
C GLY A 251 2.64 15.77 17.30
N ALA A 252 3.30 15.00 16.42
CA ALA A 252 4.74 15.15 16.22
C ALA A 252 5.06 16.51 15.56
N THR A 253 6.18 17.12 15.97
CA THR A 253 6.65 18.42 15.44
C THR A 253 7.29 18.25 14.05
N ILE A 254 6.52 17.74 13.10
CA ILE A 254 6.95 17.40 11.73
C ILE A 254 6.16 18.24 10.73
N ALA A 255 6.86 18.79 9.74
CA ALA A 255 6.26 19.35 8.54
C ALA A 255 6.92 18.81 7.27
N VAL A 256 6.27 18.99 6.13
CA VAL A 256 6.69 18.42 4.85
C VAL A 256 6.92 19.51 3.79
N ASN A 257 7.83 19.22 2.87
CA ASN A 257 8.04 19.98 1.65
C ASN A 257 7.84 19.04 0.44
N TRP A 258 6.87 19.37 -0.40
CA TRP A 258 6.48 18.57 -1.55
C TRP A 258 7.31 18.87 -2.82
N ASN A 259 8.21 19.83 -2.77
CA ASN A 259 8.99 20.20 -3.96
C ASN A 259 9.87 19.04 -4.42
N GLN A 260 9.83 18.72 -5.71
CA GLN A 260 10.59 17.64 -6.34
C GLN A 260 10.33 16.26 -5.70
N ASN A 261 9.08 15.96 -5.35
CA ASN A 261 8.73 14.68 -4.74
C ASN A 261 8.82 13.51 -5.75
N GLN A 262 9.26 12.34 -5.28
CA GLN A 262 9.33 11.12 -6.09
C GLN A 262 8.07 10.29 -5.88
N ILE A 263 7.30 10.09 -6.95
CA ILE A 263 6.00 9.43 -6.93
C ILE A 263 6.17 7.92 -7.05
N LEU A 264 5.55 7.19 -6.11
CA LEU A 264 5.44 5.74 -6.11
C LEU A 264 3.97 5.34 -6.17
N ALA A 265 3.68 4.13 -6.63
CA ALA A 265 2.33 3.58 -6.58
C ALA A 265 2.27 2.25 -5.86
N GLN A 266 1.21 2.10 -5.10
CA GLN A 266 0.66 0.81 -4.73
C GLN A 266 -0.32 0.41 -5.83
N ALA A 267 -0.43 -0.88 -6.16
CA ALA A 267 -1.28 -1.33 -7.24
C ALA A 267 -1.91 -2.70 -6.92
N TYR A 268 -3.02 -2.98 -7.60
CA TYR A 268 -3.67 -4.27 -7.62
C TYR A 268 -3.25 -5.08 -8.84
N GLY A 269 -3.01 -6.37 -8.63
CA GLY A 269 -2.90 -7.39 -9.66
C GLY A 269 -3.79 -8.58 -9.32
N ILE A 270 -4.22 -9.34 -10.31
CA ILE A 270 -5.00 -10.57 -10.14
C ILE A 270 -4.08 -11.75 -10.43
N THR A 271 -4.05 -12.72 -9.53
CA THR A 271 -3.23 -13.91 -9.65
C THR A 271 -3.70 -14.78 -10.82
N LYS A 272 -2.77 -15.25 -11.63
CA LYS A 272 -3.05 -16.12 -12.77
C LYS A 272 -3.78 -17.39 -12.33
N ASN A 273 -4.80 -17.79 -13.10
CA ASN A 273 -5.62 -18.97 -12.87
C ASN A 273 -6.39 -18.98 -11.53
N THR A 274 -6.60 -17.81 -10.89
CA THR A 274 -7.49 -17.77 -9.72
C THR A 274 -8.90 -18.21 -10.10
N PRO A 275 -9.54 -19.11 -9.33
CA PRO A 275 -10.95 -19.50 -9.57
C PRO A 275 -11.93 -18.36 -9.24
N LYS A 276 -11.45 -17.25 -8.63
CA LYS A 276 -12.26 -16.13 -8.16
C LYS A 276 -12.02 -14.84 -8.96
N MET A 277 -11.71 -14.97 -10.25
CA MET A 277 -11.43 -13.84 -11.15
C MET A 277 -12.53 -12.76 -11.08
N ALA A 278 -13.80 -13.13 -11.16
CA ALA A 278 -14.92 -12.17 -11.15
C ALA A 278 -15.04 -11.42 -9.81
N ASP A 279 -14.78 -12.09 -8.69
CA ASP A 279 -14.80 -11.48 -7.35
C ASP A 279 -13.60 -10.55 -7.16
N GLY A 280 -12.43 -10.93 -7.65
CA GLY A 280 -11.23 -10.10 -7.67
C GLY A 280 -11.42 -8.81 -8.47
N VAL A 281 -11.99 -8.90 -9.66
CA VAL A 281 -12.34 -7.73 -10.50
C VAL A 281 -13.33 -6.83 -9.78
N LYS A 282 -14.39 -7.40 -9.19
CA LYS A 282 -15.39 -6.64 -8.43
C LYS A 282 -14.79 -5.89 -7.24
N PHE A 283 -13.87 -6.55 -6.51
CA PHE A 283 -13.17 -5.94 -5.37
C PHE A 283 -12.27 -4.78 -5.81
N ILE A 284 -11.50 -4.95 -6.88
CA ILE A 284 -10.63 -3.91 -7.44
C ILE A 284 -11.49 -2.72 -7.89
N ASP A 285 -12.49 -2.96 -8.69
CA ASP A 285 -13.41 -1.94 -9.20
C ASP A 285 -14.08 -1.14 -8.06
N TYR A 286 -14.65 -1.84 -7.07
CA TYR A 286 -15.23 -1.21 -5.88
C TYR A 286 -14.20 -0.35 -5.12
N SER A 287 -12.99 -0.88 -4.92
CA SER A 287 -11.93 -0.19 -4.19
C SER A 287 -11.42 1.08 -4.89
N LEU A 288 -11.60 1.16 -6.22
CA LEU A 288 -11.21 2.29 -7.06
C LEU A 288 -12.32 3.29 -7.28
N SER A 289 -13.55 3.05 -6.78
CA SER A 289 -14.65 4.00 -6.91
C SER A 289 -14.32 5.32 -6.20
N PRO A 290 -14.80 6.46 -6.70
CA PRO A 290 -14.47 7.77 -6.16
C PRO A 290 -14.75 7.91 -4.66
N GLU A 291 -15.89 7.37 -4.22
CA GLU A 291 -16.32 7.42 -2.82
C GLU A 291 -15.40 6.60 -1.92
N VAL A 292 -15.10 5.36 -2.31
CA VAL A 292 -14.24 4.46 -1.53
C VAL A 292 -12.83 5.02 -1.46
N GLN A 293 -12.27 5.49 -2.59
CA GLN A 293 -10.96 6.11 -2.65
C GLN A 293 -10.87 7.33 -1.70
N SER A 294 -11.83 8.24 -1.76
CA SER A 294 -11.86 9.43 -0.90
C SER A 294 -11.89 9.07 0.58
N ARG A 295 -12.73 8.10 0.94
CA ARG A 295 -12.98 7.72 2.34
C ARG A 295 -11.74 7.15 3.02
N TRP A 296 -11.12 6.13 2.42
CA TRP A 296 -10.02 5.44 3.11
C TRP A 296 -8.66 6.13 2.92
N LEU A 297 -8.43 6.78 1.76
CA LEU A 297 -7.17 7.45 1.49
C LEU A 297 -6.97 8.72 2.31
N ASN A 298 -8.05 9.45 2.62
CA ASN A 298 -7.97 10.56 3.57
C ASN A 298 -7.51 10.10 4.97
N ALA A 299 -7.97 8.93 5.42
CA ALA A 299 -7.54 8.35 6.69
C ALA A 299 -6.08 7.83 6.63
N TYR A 300 -5.67 7.27 5.49
CA TYR A 300 -4.32 6.72 5.30
C TYR A 300 -3.29 7.75 4.84
N LYS A 301 -3.73 8.99 4.49
CA LYS A 301 -2.90 10.08 3.96
C LYS A 301 -2.21 9.74 2.64
N ALA A 302 -2.85 8.92 1.83
CA ALA A 302 -2.40 8.61 0.47
C ALA A 302 -3.25 9.34 -0.58
N ILE A 303 -2.79 9.35 -1.80
CA ILE A 303 -3.38 10.12 -2.89
C ILE A 303 -4.18 9.18 -3.78
N PRO A 304 -5.45 9.50 -4.09
CA PRO A 304 -6.28 8.67 -4.94
C PRO A 304 -5.76 8.63 -6.39
N VAL A 305 -6.01 7.51 -7.05
CA VAL A 305 -5.74 7.34 -8.49
C VAL A 305 -6.97 7.62 -9.35
N ASN A 306 -8.15 7.69 -8.74
CA ASN A 306 -9.37 8.11 -9.42
C ASN A 306 -9.49 9.64 -9.34
N ARG A 307 -9.43 10.31 -10.50
CA ARG A 307 -9.46 11.78 -10.57
C ARG A 307 -10.73 12.41 -10.01
N LYS A 308 -11.86 11.69 -10.05
CA LYS A 308 -13.12 12.17 -9.43
C LYS A 308 -13.05 12.24 -7.91
N SER A 309 -12.08 11.57 -7.28
CA SER A 309 -11.84 11.65 -5.84
C SER A 309 -11.09 12.91 -5.39
N TYR A 310 -10.47 13.68 -6.31
CA TYR A 310 -9.62 14.81 -5.95
C TYR A 310 -10.37 15.90 -5.20
N GLY A 311 -11.63 16.17 -5.58
CA GLY A 311 -12.46 17.16 -4.88
C GLY A 311 -12.77 16.84 -3.41
N ALA A 312 -12.64 15.59 -3.01
CA ALA A 312 -12.85 15.12 -1.63
C ALA A 312 -11.53 14.71 -0.94
N THR A 313 -10.38 14.95 -1.58
CA THR A 313 -9.05 14.66 -1.02
C THR A 313 -8.68 15.69 0.05
N ALA A 314 -8.03 15.26 1.12
CA ALA A 314 -7.60 16.12 2.20
C ALA A 314 -6.74 17.31 1.69
N PRO A 315 -7.00 18.55 2.13
CA PRO A 315 -6.26 19.72 1.64
C PRO A 315 -4.75 19.64 1.79
N SER A 316 -4.24 18.93 2.80
CA SER A 316 -2.80 18.72 3.00
C SER A 316 -2.12 17.92 1.88
N LEU A 317 -2.90 17.19 1.08
CA LEU A 317 -2.42 16.40 -0.06
C LEU A 317 -2.55 17.15 -1.39
N LEU A 318 -3.18 18.32 -1.40
CA LEU A 318 -3.45 19.12 -2.60
C LEU A 318 -2.59 20.38 -2.64
N ASP A 319 -2.08 20.71 -3.82
CA ASP A 319 -1.49 22.00 -4.11
C ASP A 319 -2.60 23.07 -4.06
N PRO A 320 -2.52 24.06 -3.16
CA PRO A 320 -3.56 25.07 -3.02
C PRO A 320 -3.77 25.93 -4.27
N ALA A 321 -2.75 26.04 -5.13
CA ALA A 321 -2.84 26.82 -6.37
C ALA A 321 -3.60 26.08 -7.48
N THR A 322 -3.31 24.79 -7.66
CA THR A 322 -3.87 23.98 -8.76
C THR A 322 -5.08 23.14 -8.36
N LYS A 323 -5.29 22.94 -7.05
CA LYS A 323 -6.28 22.00 -6.49
C LYS A 323 -6.09 20.54 -6.93
N THR A 324 -4.91 20.22 -7.45
CA THR A 324 -4.50 18.85 -7.80
C THR A 324 -3.56 18.30 -6.75
N PRO A 325 -3.40 16.97 -6.64
CA PRO A 325 -2.40 16.40 -5.74
C PRO A 325 -1.01 16.96 -5.97
N TRP A 326 -0.27 17.20 -4.89
CA TRP A 326 1.14 17.66 -4.94
C TRP A 326 2.02 16.78 -5.82
N THR A 327 1.72 15.49 -5.92
CA THR A 327 2.42 14.56 -6.80
C THR A 327 2.27 14.93 -8.27
N VAL A 328 1.11 15.44 -8.68
CA VAL A 328 0.87 15.85 -10.07
C VAL A 328 1.58 17.16 -10.39
N SER A 329 1.55 18.13 -9.45
CA SER A 329 2.04 19.50 -9.72
C SER A 329 3.55 19.68 -9.52
N ARG A 330 4.20 18.86 -8.66
CA ARG A 330 5.59 19.09 -8.24
C ARG A 330 6.47 17.84 -8.17
N GLY A 331 5.97 16.70 -8.65
CA GLY A 331 6.66 15.42 -8.56
C GLY A 331 7.10 14.86 -9.90
N PHE A 332 7.91 13.80 -9.82
CA PHE A 332 8.26 12.95 -10.95
C PHE A 332 7.98 11.49 -10.61
N ARG A 333 7.66 10.71 -11.62
CA ARG A 333 7.31 9.30 -11.45
C ARG A 333 8.55 8.43 -11.29
N ASN A 334 8.51 7.48 -10.36
CA ASN A 334 9.46 6.38 -10.28
C ASN A 334 9.39 5.53 -11.55
N ASP A 335 10.53 5.24 -12.17
CA ASP A 335 10.61 4.33 -13.34
C ASP A 335 10.76 2.90 -12.86
N ILE A 336 9.63 2.19 -12.77
CA ILE A 336 9.60 0.81 -12.30
C ILE A 336 10.29 -0.18 -13.24
N GLU A 337 10.36 0.13 -14.53
CA GLU A 337 11.03 -0.71 -15.54
C GLU A 337 12.54 -0.62 -15.37
N TRP A 338 13.04 0.61 -15.19
CA TRP A 338 14.45 0.80 -14.85
C TRP A 338 14.82 0.09 -13.56
N TRP A 339 14.00 0.22 -12.50
CA TRP A 339 14.23 -0.43 -11.21
C TRP A 339 14.15 -1.96 -11.31
N ALA A 340 13.21 -2.52 -12.05
CA ALA A 340 13.10 -3.95 -12.27
C ALA A 340 14.38 -4.51 -12.94
N ALA A 341 14.91 -3.81 -13.93
CA ALA A 341 16.11 -4.22 -14.65
C ALA A 341 17.42 -4.03 -13.84
N ASN A 342 17.47 -3.05 -12.92
CA ASN A 342 18.73 -2.63 -12.30
C ASN A 342 18.81 -2.92 -10.78
N ARG A 343 17.74 -3.42 -10.14
CA ARG A 343 17.68 -3.63 -8.69
C ARG A 343 18.85 -4.43 -8.13
N ALA A 344 19.23 -5.52 -8.78
CA ALA A 344 20.36 -6.35 -8.36
C ALA A 344 21.69 -5.57 -8.40
N LYS A 345 21.91 -4.78 -9.46
CA LYS A 345 23.10 -3.93 -9.61
C LYS A 345 23.16 -2.85 -8.53
N VAL A 346 22.02 -2.18 -8.28
CA VAL A 346 21.91 -1.17 -7.21
C VAL A 346 22.17 -1.79 -5.83
N SER A 347 21.58 -2.96 -5.55
CA SER A 347 21.78 -3.66 -4.28
C SER A 347 23.26 -4.01 -4.03
N ALA A 348 23.94 -4.52 -5.06
CA ALA A 348 25.39 -4.80 -4.97
C ALA A 348 26.21 -3.52 -4.72
N ALA A 349 25.90 -2.44 -5.43
CA ALA A 349 26.56 -1.15 -5.26
C ALA A 349 26.29 -0.55 -3.87
N TRP A 350 25.04 -0.62 -3.37
CA TRP A 350 24.65 -0.20 -2.03
C TRP A 350 25.44 -0.92 -0.93
N ASN A 351 25.48 -2.26 -0.99
CA ASN A 351 26.18 -3.07 0.00
C ASN A 351 27.67 -2.72 0.08
N LYS A 352 28.30 -2.41 -1.08
CA LYS A 352 29.67 -1.95 -1.11
C LYS A 352 29.83 -0.53 -0.53
N TRP A 353 28.94 0.37 -0.90
CA TRP A 353 29.01 1.79 -0.54
C TRP A 353 28.69 2.01 0.93
N VAL A 354 27.70 1.30 1.51
CA VAL A 354 27.29 1.52 2.91
C VAL A 354 28.35 1.14 3.91
N LEU A 355 29.26 0.23 3.56
CA LEU A 355 30.39 -0.23 4.40
C LEU A 355 31.64 0.68 4.31
N GLN A 356 31.74 1.58 3.37
CA GLN A 356 32.81 2.55 3.24
C GLN A 356 32.65 3.70 4.25
#